data_ec5c17abb7fc2af9c8b7dff91fcedef1
#
_entry.id   ec5c17abb7fc2af9c8b7dff91fcedef1
#
_cell.length_a   1.000
_cell.length_b   1.000
_cell.length_c   1.000
_cell.angle_alpha   90.00
_cell.angle_beta   90.00
_cell.angle_gamma   90.00
#
_symmetry.space_group_name_H-M   'P 1'
#
loop_
_entity.id
_entity.type
_entity.pdbx_description
1 polymer ?
#
loop_
_entity_poly.entity_id
_entity_poly.type
_entity_poly.pdbx_seq_one_letter_code
_entity_poly.pdbx_strand_id
1 'polypeptide(L)'
;MANCAIVGINWGDEGKGRMVDYLTDRFDVVVRYQGGGNAGHTVVNDKGKFALHLLPSGIFREGVVNILGNGVALDCENLYNEIETLRAAGVAITPENLKVSERASLLLPWHRELDALEEARLKDKKYGSTKQGIAPFYSDKYQKKTVLAGELLHPEHLKAHLADLLEWKNLTLTRVYGAKGYTMDELTAWIDDFGAKIKPFVANTTAFLREAQANGKRILFEAQLGALRDLDYGIYPYTTSSNAIAAYAPVGSGLPTAKLDEVVGVVKAYSSCVGEGPFTCEWFGDEAAKLREAGAEFGAKTGRPRRVGPIDLVATRYGVEMQGATSIALTKLDVLSYMDKIPLCAHYEIDGVQTDDFPFPVLLDRAKPVMEYMPGWQCDISGVRRWEDLPEAARSYVEYVEKAIGCPIGYVSVGAERESLILR
;
A
#
# COMPACT_ATOMS: atom_id res chain seq x y z
N MET A 1 -22.62 -12.50 -3.61
CA MET A 1 -22.10 -11.12 -3.63
C MET A 1 -20.64 -11.21 -3.24
N ALA A 2 -19.74 -10.79 -4.08
CA ALA A 2 -18.32 -10.99 -3.78
C ALA A 2 -17.68 -9.67 -3.30
N ASN A 3 -17.32 -9.63 -2.01
CA ASN A 3 -16.41 -8.64 -1.47
C ASN A 3 -14.98 -9.16 -1.68
N CYS A 4 -14.14 -8.37 -2.32
CA CYS A 4 -12.76 -8.74 -2.61
C CYS A 4 -11.81 -7.75 -1.94
N ALA A 5 -10.71 -8.24 -1.36
CA ALA A 5 -9.60 -7.40 -0.93
C ALA A 5 -8.39 -7.62 -1.83
N ILE A 6 -7.73 -6.54 -2.28
CA ILE A 6 -6.43 -6.59 -2.95
C ILE A 6 -5.38 -6.10 -1.99
N VAL A 7 -4.44 -6.99 -1.64
CA VAL A 7 -3.44 -6.79 -0.60
C VAL A 7 -2.03 -7.07 -1.09
N GLY A 8 -1.03 -6.45 -0.46
CA GLY A 8 0.37 -6.79 -0.70
C GLY A 8 0.82 -7.92 0.21
N ILE A 9 1.54 -8.85 -0.33
CA ILE A 9 2.02 -10.01 0.42
C ILE A 9 3.34 -9.70 1.14
N ASN A 10 4.24 -8.97 0.52
CA ASN A 10 5.59 -8.74 1.04
C ASN A 10 5.75 -7.33 1.65
N TRP A 11 6.71 -6.53 1.13
CA TRP A 11 7.07 -5.21 1.68
C TRP A 11 6.31 -4.03 1.08
N GLY A 12 5.41 -4.25 0.13
CA GLY A 12 4.75 -3.20 -0.65
C GLY A 12 5.35 -3.03 -2.04
N ASP A 13 4.75 -2.14 -2.83
CA ASP A 13 5.14 -1.86 -4.22
C ASP A 13 5.04 -3.06 -5.19
N GLU A 14 4.22 -4.08 -4.85
CA GLU A 14 4.03 -5.28 -5.66
C GLU A 14 3.19 -5.05 -6.93
N GLY A 15 2.54 -3.88 -7.07
CA GLY A 15 1.68 -3.56 -8.22
C GLY A 15 0.19 -3.66 -7.93
N LYS A 16 -0.22 -3.46 -6.67
CA LYS A 16 -1.63 -3.47 -6.23
C LYS A 16 -2.52 -2.53 -7.02
N GLY A 17 -2.10 -1.29 -7.24
CA GLY A 17 -2.90 -0.30 -7.98
C GLY A 17 -3.29 -0.78 -9.38
N ARG A 18 -2.38 -1.47 -10.09
CA ARG A 18 -2.68 -2.09 -11.38
C ARG A 18 -3.72 -3.21 -11.24
N MET A 19 -3.59 -4.06 -10.22
CA MET A 19 -4.57 -5.13 -9.99
C MET A 19 -5.94 -4.58 -9.61
N VAL A 20 -5.99 -3.50 -8.82
CA VAL A 20 -7.23 -2.79 -8.52
C VAL A 20 -7.84 -2.23 -9.81
N ASP A 21 -7.08 -1.49 -10.62
CA ASP A 21 -7.57 -0.95 -11.90
C ASP A 21 -8.09 -2.06 -12.82
N TYR A 22 -7.37 -3.18 -12.91
CA TYR A 22 -7.79 -4.32 -13.75
C TYR A 22 -9.10 -4.96 -13.26
N LEU A 23 -9.22 -5.20 -11.94
CA LEU A 23 -10.37 -5.89 -11.36
C LEU A 23 -11.58 -4.98 -11.15
N THR A 24 -11.39 -3.66 -11.15
CA THR A 24 -12.45 -2.68 -10.84
C THR A 24 -13.68 -2.81 -11.75
N ASP A 25 -13.52 -3.26 -13.00
CA ASP A 25 -14.65 -3.52 -13.92
C ASP A 25 -15.67 -4.53 -13.37
N ARG A 26 -15.27 -5.34 -12.38
CA ARG A 26 -16.13 -6.34 -11.73
C ARG A 26 -16.81 -5.79 -10.47
N PHE A 27 -16.56 -4.54 -10.07
CA PHE A 27 -16.99 -3.98 -8.80
C PHE A 27 -17.73 -2.66 -8.97
N ASP A 28 -18.63 -2.37 -8.03
CA ASP A 28 -19.43 -1.15 -8.03
C ASP A 28 -18.82 -0.07 -7.11
N VAL A 29 -18.05 -0.51 -6.11
CA VAL A 29 -17.43 0.37 -5.10
C VAL A 29 -15.99 -0.05 -4.87
N VAL A 30 -15.06 0.91 -4.80
CA VAL A 30 -13.66 0.70 -4.39
C VAL A 30 -13.39 1.49 -3.11
N VAL A 31 -12.86 0.84 -2.08
CA VAL A 31 -12.62 1.46 -0.78
C VAL A 31 -11.15 1.33 -0.38
N ARG A 32 -10.46 2.46 -0.19
CA ARG A 32 -9.19 2.48 0.56
C ARG A 32 -9.48 2.45 2.04
N TYR A 33 -8.90 1.50 2.76
CA TYR A 33 -9.27 1.25 4.14
C TYR A 33 -8.19 1.62 5.16
N GLN A 34 -6.95 1.93 4.74
CA GLN A 34 -5.85 2.26 5.63
C GLN A 34 -4.73 3.01 4.91
N GLY A 35 -3.73 3.49 5.67
CA GLY A 35 -2.57 4.21 5.15
C GLY A 35 -2.90 5.66 4.83
N GLY A 36 -2.05 6.31 4.08
CA GLY A 36 -2.17 7.72 3.71
C GLY A 36 -1.32 8.02 2.48
N GLY A 37 -0.77 9.23 2.39
CA GLY A 37 0.08 9.67 1.28
C GLY A 37 1.50 9.07 1.23
N ASN A 38 1.79 8.06 2.03
CA ASN A 38 3.12 7.46 2.19
C ASN A 38 3.47 6.37 1.16
N ALA A 39 2.51 5.88 0.39
CA ALA A 39 2.77 4.97 -0.72
C ALA A 39 2.16 5.50 -2.02
N GLY A 40 2.63 5.00 -3.16
CA GLY A 40 2.12 5.37 -4.47
C GLY A 40 1.62 4.15 -5.23
N HIS A 41 0.39 4.22 -5.75
CA HIS A 41 -0.19 3.23 -6.65
C HIS A 41 -0.06 3.72 -8.09
N THR A 42 0.81 3.11 -8.86
CA THR A 42 0.95 3.46 -10.27
C THR A 42 -0.14 2.77 -11.11
N VAL A 43 -0.92 3.57 -11.82
CA VAL A 43 -1.91 3.13 -12.80
C VAL A 43 -1.48 3.66 -14.16
N VAL A 44 -1.49 2.79 -15.17
CA VAL A 44 -1.21 3.14 -16.57
C VAL A 44 -2.45 2.80 -17.40
N ASN A 45 -3.05 3.80 -18.01
CA ASN A 45 -4.25 3.66 -18.84
C ASN A 45 -4.20 4.59 -20.05
N ASP A 46 -5.30 4.65 -20.81
CA ASP A 46 -5.45 5.50 -22.00
C ASP A 46 -5.29 7.01 -21.76
N LYS A 47 -5.49 7.47 -20.50
CA LYS A 47 -5.30 8.87 -20.08
C LYS A 47 -3.87 9.20 -19.70
N GLY A 48 -3.02 8.19 -19.49
CA GLY A 48 -1.62 8.38 -19.11
C GLY A 48 -1.13 7.46 -18.00
N LYS A 49 -0.01 7.88 -17.38
CA LYS A 49 0.59 7.21 -16.22
C LYS A 49 0.42 8.10 -14.99
N PHE A 50 -0.23 7.57 -13.98
CA PHE A 50 -0.54 8.28 -12.74
C PHE A 50 0.01 7.53 -11.54
N ALA A 51 0.51 8.27 -10.56
CA ALA A 51 0.92 7.75 -9.26
C ALA A 51 -0.08 8.26 -8.22
N LEU A 52 -1.04 7.43 -7.83
CA LEU A 52 -2.04 7.76 -6.82
C LEU A 52 -1.49 7.53 -5.42
N HIS A 53 -1.70 8.49 -4.53
CA HIS A 53 -1.26 8.40 -3.14
C HIS A 53 -2.43 8.18 -2.17
N LEU A 54 -3.53 8.91 -2.34
CA LEU A 54 -4.73 8.83 -1.52
C LEU A 54 -5.94 8.32 -2.29
N LEU A 55 -6.14 8.77 -3.52
CA LEU A 55 -7.27 8.34 -4.32
C LEU A 55 -7.25 6.82 -4.55
N PRO A 56 -8.40 6.14 -4.44
CA PRO A 56 -8.51 4.74 -4.85
C PRO A 56 -8.23 4.58 -6.35
N SER A 57 -7.60 3.46 -6.71
CA SER A 57 -7.24 3.18 -8.12
C SER A 57 -8.45 2.97 -9.04
N GLY A 58 -9.63 2.77 -8.47
CA GLY A 58 -10.91 2.70 -9.20
C GLY A 58 -11.43 4.05 -9.74
N ILE A 59 -10.79 5.18 -9.40
CA ILE A 59 -11.24 6.52 -9.78
C ILE A 59 -11.28 6.75 -11.29
N PHE A 60 -10.56 5.97 -12.06
CA PHE A 60 -10.55 6.05 -13.52
C PHE A 60 -11.77 5.38 -14.19
N ARG A 61 -12.61 4.66 -13.43
CA ARG A 61 -13.75 3.91 -13.98
C ARG A 61 -15.07 4.64 -13.78
N GLU A 62 -15.79 4.82 -14.87
CA GLU A 62 -17.15 5.36 -14.84
C GLU A 62 -18.10 4.41 -14.10
N GLY A 63 -19.05 4.96 -13.38
CA GLY A 63 -20.05 4.21 -12.62
C GLY A 63 -19.56 3.57 -11.32
N VAL A 64 -18.26 3.69 -11.00
CA VAL A 64 -17.66 3.17 -9.76
C VAL A 64 -17.58 4.27 -8.71
N VAL A 65 -18.05 3.98 -7.49
CA VAL A 65 -17.91 4.89 -6.35
C VAL A 65 -16.63 4.57 -5.59
N ASN A 66 -15.80 5.58 -5.39
CA ASN A 66 -14.53 5.49 -4.70
C ASN A 66 -14.63 6.06 -3.30
N ILE A 67 -14.11 5.37 -2.29
CA ILE A 67 -14.25 5.76 -0.89
C ILE A 67 -12.89 5.78 -0.19
N LEU A 68 -12.64 6.86 0.54
CA LEU A 68 -11.61 6.92 1.57
C LEU A 68 -12.26 6.57 2.91
N GLY A 69 -11.95 5.38 3.45
CA GLY A 69 -12.57 4.81 4.63
C GLY A 69 -12.05 5.40 5.95
N ASN A 70 -12.62 4.94 7.05
CA ASN A 70 -12.34 5.39 8.42
C ASN A 70 -10.87 5.23 8.83
N GLY A 71 -10.19 4.22 8.28
CA GLY A 71 -8.80 3.89 8.61
C GLY A 71 -7.77 4.74 7.91
N VAL A 72 -8.15 5.56 6.93
CA VAL A 72 -7.23 6.39 6.13
C VAL A 72 -6.74 7.59 6.93
N ALA A 73 -5.45 7.90 6.82
CA ALA A 73 -4.85 9.15 7.25
C ALA A 73 -5.14 10.22 6.18
N LEU A 74 -6.17 11.03 6.42
CA LEU A 74 -6.71 11.96 5.44
C LEU A 74 -5.91 13.26 5.41
N ASP A 75 -5.02 13.37 4.46
CA ASP A 75 -4.29 14.60 4.15
C ASP A 75 -5.08 15.40 3.11
N CYS A 76 -5.76 16.48 3.56
CA CYS A 76 -6.60 17.29 2.69
C CYS A 76 -5.82 17.99 1.57
N GLU A 77 -4.60 18.44 1.85
CA GLU A 77 -3.74 19.10 0.87
C GLU A 77 -3.31 18.12 -0.23
N ASN A 78 -2.78 16.94 0.15
CA ASN A 78 -2.41 15.91 -0.82
C ASN A 78 -3.61 15.44 -1.63
N LEU A 79 -4.75 15.21 -0.98
CA LEU A 79 -5.96 14.77 -1.67
C LEU A 79 -6.47 15.81 -2.68
N TYR A 80 -6.51 17.08 -2.29
CA TYR A 80 -6.92 18.15 -3.17
C TYR A 80 -6.00 18.27 -4.39
N ASN A 81 -4.69 18.28 -4.19
CA ASN A 81 -3.71 18.37 -5.27
C ASN A 81 -3.81 17.15 -6.23
N GLU A 82 -4.07 15.97 -5.69
CA GLU A 82 -4.26 14.76 -6.49
C GLU A 82 -5.55 14.82 -7.31
N ILE A 83 -6.66 15.30 -6.73
CA ILE A 83 -7.92 15.54 -7.42
C ILE A 83 -7.72 16.52 -8.59
N GLU A 84 -7.08 17.66 -8.36
CA GLU A 84 -6.86 18.66 -9.39
C GLU A 84 -5.93 18.16 -10.51
N THR A 85 -4.91 17.39 -10.16
CA THR A 85 -4.02 16.74 -11.15
C THR A 85 -4.80 15.81 -12.08
N LEU A 86 -5.68 14.98 -11.51
CA LEU A 86 -6.49 14.06 -12.32
C LEU A 86 -7.58 14.78 -13.12
N ARG A 87 -8.20 15.81 -12.55
CA ARG A 87 -9.17 16.65 -13.28
C ARG A 87 -8.53 17.33 -14.49
N ALA A 88 -7.31 17.85 -14.34
CA ALA A 88 -6.56 18.43 -15.45
C ALA A 88 -6.22 17.41 -16.55
N ALA A 89 -6.13 16.12 -16.21
CA ALA A 89 -5.97 15.01 -17.14
C ALA A 89 -7.31 14.48 -17.69
N GLY A 90 -8.44 15.15 -17.42
CA GLY A 90 -9.75 14.80 -17.94
C GLY A 90 -10.46 13.66 -17.19
N VAL A 91 -10.07 13.39 -15.94
CA VAL A 91 -10.81 12.46 -15.07
C VAL A 91 -11.90 13.22 -14.32
N ALA A 92 -13.16 12.79 -14.48
CA ALA A 92 -14.27 13.36 -13.73
C ALA A 92 -14.23 12.92 -12.27
N ILE A 93 -14.07 13.86 -11.36
CA ILE A 93 -14.08 13.60 -9.90
C ILE A 93 -15.08 14.53 -9.25
N THR A 94 -16.14 13.95 -8.72
CA THR A 94 -17.28 14.65 -8.11
C THR A 94 -17.70 13.98 -6.80
N PRO A 95 -18.53 14.61 -5.96
CA PRO A 95 -19.06 13.98 -4.74
C PRO A 95 -19.91 12.72 -5.00
N GLU A 96 -20.36 12.50 -6.23
CA GLU A 96 -21.10 11.30 -6.62
C GLU A 96 -20.17 10.08 -6.72
N ASN A 97 -18.96 10.24 -7.28
CA ASN A 97 -18.03 9.13 -7.55
C ASN A 97 -16.82 9.07 -6.58
N LEU A 98 -16.63 10.10 -5.74
CA LEU A 98 -15.63 10.09 -4.65
C LEU A 98 -16.31 10.47 -3.33
N LYS A 99 -16.11 9.67 -2.29
CA LYS A 99 -16.59 9.95 -0.94
C LYS A 99 -15.46 9.81 0.08
N VAL A 100 -15.45 10.72 1.03
CA VAL A 100 -14.54 10.70 2.18
C VAL A 100 -15.36 10.38 3.42
N SER A 101 -14.94 9.38 4.18
CA SER A 101 -15.63 9.06 5.42
C SER A 101 -15.60 10.22 6.40
N GLU A 102 -16.77 10.60 6.92
CA GLU A 102 -16.90 11.56 8.02
C GLU A 102 -16.10 11.13 9.26
N ARG A 103 -15.79 9.82 9.38
CA ARG A 103 -15.03 9.22 10.49
C ARG A 103 -13.54 9.06 10.18
N ALA A 104 -13.07 9.41 8.99
CA ALA A 104 -11.65 9.49 8.72
C ALA A 104 -11.03 10.63 9.53
N SER A 105 -9.82 10.42 10.07
CA SER A 105 -9.12 11.46 10.81
C SER A 105 -8.26 12.31 9.87
N LEU A 106 -8.16 13.62 10.15
CA LEU A 106 -7.34 14.54 9.37
C LEU A 106 -5.85 14.40 9.75
N LEU A 107 -5.01 14.24 8.74
CA LEU A 107 -3.58 14.40 8.87
C LEU A 107 -3.27 15.90 8.75
N LEU A 108 -2.97 16.55 9.87
CA LEU A 108 -2.72 17.97 9.99
C LEU A 108 -1.22 18.30 9.73
N PRO A 109 -0.86 19.55 9.39
CA PRO A 109 0.51 19.93 9.02
C PRO A 109 1.58 19.48 10.02
N TRP A 110 1.31 19.57 11.31
CA TRP A 110 2.27 19.16 12.35
C TRP A 110 2.64 17.67 12.32
N HIS A 111 1.81 16.79 11.73
CA HIS A 111 2.15 15.37 11.66
C HIS A 111 3.35 15.13 10.74
N ARG A 112 3.41 15.82 9.60
CA ARG A 112 4.57 15.74 8.69
C ARG A 112 5.83 16.30 9.33
N GLU A 113 5.70 17.43 10.06
CA GLU A 113 6.82 18.03 10.78
C GLU A 113 7.35 17.11 11.89
N LEU A 114 6.46 16.55 12.71
CA LEU A 114 6.84 15.61 13.77
C LEU A 114 7.54 14.35 13.22
N ASP A 115 7.07 13.81 12.10
CA ASP A 115 7.71 12.67 11.42
C ASP A 115 9.13 13.02 10.96
N ALA A 116 9.31 14.20 10.37
CA ALA A 116 10.62 14.67 9.95
C ALA A 116 11.58 14.93 11.12
N LEU A 117 11.08 15.53 12.21
CA LEU A 117 11.85 15.79 13.43
C LEU A 117 12.29 14.50 14.12
N GLU A 118 11.40 13.50 14.18
CA GLU A 118 11.74 12.21 14.79
C GLU A 118 12.78 11.45 13.96
N GLU A 119 12.65 11.39 12.64
CA GLU A 119 13.67 10.80 11.76
C GLU A 119 15.03 11.49 11.91
N ALA A 120 15.03 12.83 12.05
CA ALA A 120 16.26 13.59 12.29
C ALA A 120 16.88 13.26 13.66
N ARG A 121 16.05 13.12 14.72
CA ARG A 121 16.48 12.77 16.08
C ARG A 121 17.10 11.38 16.15
N LEU A 122 16.55 10.43 15.41
CA LEU A 122 16.99 9.03 15.40
C LEU A 122 18.37 8.83 14.72
N LYS A 123 18.81 9.75 13.88
CA LYS A 123 20.11 9.69 13.17
C LYS A 123 20.31 8.34 12.46
N ASP A 124 21.31 7.56 12.89
CA ASP A 124 21.65 6.26 12.31
C ASP A 124 20.63 5.16 12.65
N LYS A 125 19.75 5.41 13.62
CA LYS A 125 18.67 4.49 14.04
C LYS A 125 17.33 4.82 13.37
N LYS A 126 17.33 5.66 12.33
CA LYS A 126 16.13 6.04 11.59
C LYS A 126 15.41 4.82 10.99
N TYR A 127 14.11 4.92 10.86
CA TYR A 127 13.28 3.87 10.24
C TYR A 127 13.20 3.99 8.71
N GLY A 128 13.67 5.10 8.13
CA GLY A 128 13.53 5.40 6.71
C GLY A 128 12.12 5.88 6.37
N SER A 129 11.50 6.67 7.25
CA SER A 129 10.18 7.24 7.03
C SER A 129 10.10 8.04 5.73
N THR A 130 8.92 8.00 5.11
CA THR A 130 8.56 8.83 3.95
C THR A 130 8.34 10.30 4.31
N LYS A 131 8.35 10.65 5.61
CA LYS A 131 8.06 11.98 6.16
C LYS A 131 6.67 12.50 5.76
N GLN A 132 5.72 11.57 5.60
CA GLN A 132 4.34 11.89 5.31
C GLN A 132 3.46 11.95 6.57
N GLY A 133 4.06 11.93 7.76
CA GLY A 133 3.37 12.13 9.04
C GLY A 133 2.56 10.91 9.53
N ILE A 134 2.81 9.73 9.00
CA ILE A 134 1.98 8.54 9.26
C ILE A 134 2.09 8.07 10.71
N ALA A 135 3.30 7.93 11.25
CA ALA A 135 3.49 7.46 12.62
C ALA A 135 2.93 8.44 13.66
N PRO A 136 3.23 9.75 13.60
CA PRO A 136 2.62 10.72 14.52
C PRO A 136 1.09 10.78 14.40
N PHE A 137 0.55 10.66 13.17
CA PHE A 137 -0.89 10.66 12.93
C PHE A 137 -1.60 9.49 13.62
N TYR A 138 -1.14 8.25 13.40
CA TYR A 138 -1.77 7.10 14.04
C TYR A 138 -1.56 7.09 15.55
N SER A 139 -0.42 7.57 16.06
CA SER A 139 -0.22 7.81 17.49
C SER A 139 -1.31 8.71 18.05
N ASP A 140 -1.57 9.84 17.41
CA ASP A 140 -2.62 10.78 17.82
C ASP A 140 -4.02 10.18 17.73
N LYS A 141 -4.30 9.43 16.67
CA LYS A 141 -5.58 8.75 16.51
C LYS A 141 -5.90 7.85 17.70
N TYR A 142 -4.96 7.02 18.12
CA TYR A 142 -5.15 6.13 19.28
C TYR A 142 -5.12 6.87 20.62
N GLN A 143 -4.44 8.02 20.70
CA GLN A 143 -4.53 8.93 21.85
C GLN A 143 -5.81 9.78 21.86
N LYS A 144 -6.67 9.68 20.82
CA LYS A 144 -7.91 10.49 20.65
C LYS A 144 -7.62 11.99 20.53
N LYS A 145 -6.53 12.32 19.81
CA LYS A 145 -6.06 13.70 19.60
C LYS A 145 -6.03 14.05 18.12
N THR A 146 -7.06 13.66 17.40
CA THR A 146 -7.23 13.96 15.97
C THR A 146 -8.58 14.61 15.71
N VAL A 147 -8.65 15.37 14.64
CA VAL A 147 -9.90 15.92 14.09
C VAL A 147 -10.49 14.89 13.12
N LEU A 148 -11.79 14.64 13.19
CA LEU A 148 -12.49 13.82 12.21
C LEU A 148 -12.91 14.67 11.00
N ALA A 149 -12.94 14.09 9.81
CA ALA A 149 -13.34 14.79 8.58
C ALA A 149 -14.77 15.36 8.67
N GLY A 150 -15.67 14.70 9.39
CA GLY A 150 -17.01 15.19 9.65
C GLY A 150 -17.05 16.55 10.39
N GLU A 151 -16.02 16.90 11.16
CA GLU A 151 -15.93 18.19 11.85
C GLU A 151 -15.77 19.37 10.88
N LEU A 152 -15.29 19.12 9.63
CA LEU A 152 -15.29 20.12 8.57
C LEU A 152 -16.70 20.65 8.24
N LEU A 153 -17.75 19.88 8.57
CA LEU A 153 -19.16 20.28 8.42
C LEU A 153 -19.64 21.17 9.57
N HIS A 154 -18.88 21.26 10.68
CA HIS A 154 -19.23 21.94 11.92
C HIS A 154 -18.14 22.92 12.36
N PRO A 155 -17.98 24.09 11.69
CA PRO A 155 -16.80 24.96 11.81
C PRO A 155 -16.57 25.49 13.24
N GLU A 156 -17.61 25.79 14.00
CA GLU A 156 -17.47 26.27 15.37
C GLU A 156 -16.91 25.18 16.30
N HIS A 157 -17.40 23.96 16.16
CA HIS A 157 -16.88 22.80 16.90
C HIS A 157 -15.43 22.52 16.51
N LEU A 158 -15.13 22.50 15.20
CA LEU A 158 -13.80 22.29 14.67
C LEU A 158 -12.79 23.29 15.23
N LYS A 159 -13.15 24.59 15.27
CA LYS A 159 -12.28 25.64 15.79
C LYS A 159 -11.96 25.45 17.27
N ALA A 160 -12.97 25.13 18.09
CA ALA A 160 -12.76 24.86 19.52
C ALA A 160 -11.87 23.63 19.73
N HIS A 161 -12.15 22.54 19.02
CA HIS A 161 -11.36 21.31 19.11
C HIS A 161 -9.91 21.49 18.65
N LEU A 162 -9.68 22.24 17.56
CA LEU A 162 -8.34 22.57 17.10
C LEU A 162 -7.54 23.36 18.14
N ALA A 163 -8.15 24.28 18.87
CA ALA A 163 -7.49 25.07 19.92
C ALA A 163 -6.96 24.15 21.04
N ASP A 164 -7.79 23.19 21.49
CA ASP A 164 -7.40 22.23 22.51
C ASP A 164 -6.24 21.32 22.04
N LEU A 165 -6.31 20.85 20.79
CA LEU A 165 -5.27 20.02 20.20
C LEU A 165 -3.96 20.78 19.98
N LEU A 166 -4.05 22.04 19.58
CA LEU A 166 -2.91 22.90 19.30
C LEU A 166 -2.05 23.15 20.55
N GLU A 167 -2.68 23.36 21.71
CA GLU A 167 -1.94 23.50 22.98
C GLU A 167 -1.04 22.29 23.20
N TRP A 168 -1.62 21.10 23.13
CA TRP A 168 -0.86 19.84 23.29
C TRP A 168 0.24 19.67 22.24
N LYS A 169 -0.04 19.96 20.97
CA LYS A 169 0.95 19.80 19.90
C LYS A 169 2.09 20.76 20.02
N ASN A 170 1.82 21.98 20.39
CA ASN A 170 2.86 22.98 20.63
C ASN A 170 3.78 22.59 21.79
N LEU A 171 3.25 21.97 22.88
CA LEU A 171 4.11 21.42 23.92
C LEU A 171 5.08 20.36 23.36
N THR A 172 4.60 19.46 22.51
CA THR A 172 5.47 18.45 21.88
C THR A 172 6.51 19.09 20.95
N LEU A 173 6.09 19.95 20.03
CA LEU A 173 6.99 20.62 19.08
C LEU A 173 8.05 21.45 19.79
N THR A 174 7.64 22.30 20.74
CA THR A 174 8.56 23.27 21.35
C THR A 174 9.42 22.66 22.46
N ARG A 175 8.86 21.78 23.31
CA ARG A 175 9.56 21.25 24.49
C ARG A 175 10.34 19.97 24.23
N VAL A 176 9.83 19.12 23.34
CA VAL A 176 10.52 17.86 23.00
C VAL A 176 11.51 18.07 21.87
N TYR A 177 11.09 18.77 20.79
CA TYR A 177 11.92 18.89 19.58
C TYR A 177 12.60 20.25 19.44
N GLY A 178 12.25 21.26 20.26
CA GLY A 178 12.79 22.63 20.13
C GLY A 178 12.37 23.32 18.81
N ALA A 179 11.32 22.85 18.18
CA ALA A 179 10.80 23.39 16.95
C ALA A 179 9.86 24.58 17.20
N LYS A 180 9.53 25.34 16.16
CA LYS A 180 8.48 26.36 16.20
C LYS A 180 7.12 25.68 16.35
N GLY A 181 6.25 26.18 17.23
CA GLY A 181 4.86 25.75 17.29
C GLY A 181 4.01 26.38 16.18
N TYR A 182 2.78 25.91 16.05
CA TYR A 182 1.75 26.46 15.15
C TYR A 182 0.90 27.52 15.87
N THR A 183 0.29 28.41 15.10
CA THR A 183 -0.75 29.33 15.56
C THR A 183 -2.12 28.87 15.09
N MET A 184 -3.19 29.34 15.73
CA MET A 184 -4.57 29.10 15.26
C MET A 184 -4.79 29.67 13.85
N ASP A 185 -4.19 30.82 13.54
CA ASP A 185 -4.34 31.44 12.23
C ASP A 185 -3.73 30.57 11.13
N GLU A 186 -2.53 29.99 11.37
CA GLU A 186 -1.89 29.06 10.43
C GLU A 186 -2.75 27.80 10.17
N LEU A 187 -3.37 27.24 11.21
CA LEU A 187 -4.26 26.09 11.08
C LEU A 187 -5.58 26.43 10.41
N THR A 188 -6.17 27.58 10.75
CA THR A 188 -7.41 28.05 10.13
C THR A 188 -7.20 28.30 8.64
N ALA A 189 -6.10 28.95 8.27
CA ALA A 189 -5.75 29.15 6.87
C ALA A 189 -5.61 27.83 6.11
N TRP A 190 -4.95 26.82 6.71
CA TRP A 190 -4.82 25.50 6.08
C TRP A 190 -6.19 24.80 5.92
N ILE A 191 -7.09 24.92 6.91
CA ILE A 191 -8.46 24.39 6.81
C ILE A 191 -9.23 25.11 5.71
N ASP A 192 -9.13 26.41 5.60
CA ASP A 192 -9.80 27.21 4.57
C ASP A 192 -9.28 26.91 3.17
N ASP A 193 -7.95 26.70 3.03
CA ASP A 193 -7.30 26.41 1.76
C ASP A 193 -7.59 24.98 1.27
N PHE A 194 -7.56 24.00 2.14
CA PHE A 194 -7.63 22.58 1.77
C PHE A 194 -8.83 21.84 2.36
N GLY A 195 -9.14 22.04 3.64
CA GLY A 195 -10.28 21.40 4.28
C GLY A 195 -11.60 21.77 3.60
N ALA A 196 -11.79 23.05 3.28
CA ALA A 196 -12.98 23.53 2.58
C ALA A 196 -13.14 22.92 1.18
N LYS A 197 -12.02 22.59 0.49
CA LYS A 197 -12.04 21.94 -0.83
C LYS A 197 -12.42 20.46 -0.74
N ILE A 198 -12.12 19.81 0.38
CA ILE A 198 -12.46 18.39 0.60
C ILE A 198 -13.85 18.23 1.22
N LYS A 199 -14.36 19.24 1.94
CA LYS A 199 -15.67 19.23 2.56
C LYS A 199 -16.81 18.69 1.68
N PRO A 200 -16.93 19.02 0.37
CA PRO A 200 -18.01 18.50 -0.48
C PRO A 200 -18.02 16.98 -0.62
N PHE A 201 -16.89 16.31 -0.42
CA PHE A 201 -16.73 14.86 -0.55
C PHE A 201 -17.02 14.12 0.77
N VAL A 202 -17.12 14.85 1.91
CA VAL A 202 -17.35 14.25 3.23
C VAL A 202 -18.77 13.72 3.33
N ALA A 203 -18.92 12.44 3.70
CA ALA A 203 -20.19 11.76 3.75
C ALA A 203 -20.23 10.67 4.82
N ASN A 204 -21.42 10.25 5.21
CA ASN A 204 -21.64 9.04 6.01
C ASN A 204 -21.43 7.80 5.16
N THR A 205 -20.15 7.44 4.96
CA THR A 205 -19.76 6.28 4.14
C THR A 205 -20.19 4.95 4.76
N THR A 206 -20.35 4.87 6.07
CA THR A 206 -20.85 3.65 6.74
C THR A 206 -22.29 3.37 6.32
N ALA A 207 -23.16 4.38 6.29
CA ALA A 207 -24.53 4.22 5.82
C ALA A 207 -24.56 3.83 4.33
N PHE A 208 -23.77 4.54 3.51
CA PHE A 208 -23.64 4.25 2.07
C PHE A 208 -23.19 2.80 1.81
N LEU A 209 -22.16 2.33 2.49
CA LEU A 209 -21.63 0.97 2.30
C LEU A 209 -22.61 -0.12 2.75
N ARG A 210 -23.33 0.11 3.85
CA ARG A 210 -24.40 -0.80 4.29
C ARG A 210 -25.53 -0.90 3.27
N GLU A 211 -25.94 0.23 2.72
CA GLU A 211 -26.98 0.27 1.68
C GLU A 211 -26.47 -0.40 0.39
N ALA A 212 -25.24 -0.11 -0.05
CA ALA A 212 -24.61 -0.75 -1.19
C ALA A 212 -24.58 -2.27 -1.03
N GLN A 213 -24.16 -2.77 0.14
CA GLN A 213 -24.15 -4.20 0.46
C GLN A 213 -25.56 -4.79 0.44
N ALA A 214 -26.56 -4.12 1.04
CA ALA A 214 -27.95 -4.57 1.06
C ALA A 214 -28.54 -4.66 -0.37
N ASN A 215 -28.13 -3.75 -1.26
CA ASN A 215 -28.53 -3.72 -2.66
C ASN A 215 -27.69 -4.65 -3.57
N GLY A 216 -26.87 -5.52 -3.02
CA GLY A 216 -26.11 -6.51 -3.79
C GLY A 216 -24.92 -5.94 -4.54
N LYS A 217 -24.46 -4.75 -4.21
CA LYS A 217 -23.26 -4.15 -4.80
C LYS A 217 -22.00 -4.90 -4.41
N ARG A 218 -21.06 -5.00 -5.33
CA ARG A 218 -19.75 -5.65 -5.13
C ARG A 218 -18.75 -4.62 -4.69
N ILE A 219 -18.04 -4.90 -3.58
CA ILE A 219 -17.11 -3.96 -2.96
C ILE A 219 -15.69 -4.51 -3.07
N LEU A 220 -14.78 -3.69 -3.58
CA LEU A 220 -13.35 -3.94 -3.65
C LEU A 220 -12.64 -3.12 -2.57
N PHE A 221 -11.89 -3.79 -1.70
CA PHE A 221 -11.05 -3.17 -0.68
C PHE A 221 -9.61 -3.09 -1.18
N GLU A 222 -9.08 -1.88 -1.26
CA GLU A 222 -7.73 -1.59 -1.74
C GLU A 222 -6.80 -1.33 -0.56
N ALA A 223 -5.82 -2.23 -0.35
CA ALA A 223 -4.77 -2.08 0.65
C ALA A 223 -3.63 -1.19 0.16
N GLN A 224 -2.86 -0.72 1.11
CA GLN A 224 -1.58 -0.04 0.92
C GLN A 224 -0.47 -0.83 1.60
N LEU A 225 0.76 -0.81 1.05
CA LEU A 225 1.90 -1.58 1.53
C LEU A 225 1.67 -3.11 1.44
N GLY A 226 2.29 -3.90 2.30
CA GLY A 226 2.18 -5.35 2.33
C GLY A 226 2.27 -5.90 3.76
N ALA A 227 2.05 -7.20 3.93
CA ALA A 227 1.97 -7.85 5.24
C ALA A 227 3.23 -7.61 6.09
N LEU A 228 4.42 -7.62 5.48
CA LEU A 228 5.68 -7.41 6.21
C LEU A 228 5.87 -5.96 6.69
N ARG A 229 5.01 -5.04 6.27
CA ARG A 229 4.94 -3.66 6.76
C ARG A 229 3.72 -3.39 7.64
N ASP A 230 2.92 -4.40 7.95
CA ASP A 230 1.83 -4.30 8.92
C ASP A 230 2.36 -3.97 10.32
N LEU A 231 1.59 -3.18 11.09
CA LEU A 231 2.01 -2.77 12.43
C LEU A 231 2.20 -3.94 13.38
N ASP A 232 1.31 -4.93 13.34
CA ASP A 232 1.25 -6.04 14.28
C ASP A 232 1.98 -7.29 13.77
N TYR A 233 1.94 -7.54 12.45
CA TYR A 233 2.45 -8.77 11.82
C TYR A 233 3.72 -8.55 11.01
N GLY A 234 4.16 -7.31 10.82
CA GLY A 234 5.34 -6.97 10.02
C GLY A 234 6.66 -7.10 10.78
N ILE A 235 7.71 -6.66 10.12
CA ILE A 235 9.10 -6.67 10.63
C ILE A 235 9.35 -5.51 11.62
N TYR A 236 8.58 -5.44 12.69
CA TYR A 236 8.67 -4.39 13.70
C TYR A 236 10.11 -4.18 14.21
N PRO A 237 10.60 -2.93 14.35
CA PRO A 237 9.87 -1.64 14.24
C PRO A 237 9.83 -1.03 12.84
N TYR A 238 10.32 -1.71 11.81
CA TYR A 238 10.39 -1.23 10.43
C TYR A 238 9.06 -1.44 9.68
N THR A 239 7.96 -1.05 10.31
CA THR A 239 6.58 -1.18 9.82
C THR A 239 5.98 0.17 9.49
N THR A 240 4.82 0.19 8.81
CA THR A 240 3.93 1.35 8.87
C THR A 240 3.16 1.35 10.19
N SER A 241 2.56 2.47 10.56
CA SER A 241 1.77 2.57 11.80
C SER A 241 0.28 2.26 11.57
N SER A 242 -0.03 1.48 10.53
CA SER A 242 -1.39 1.04 10.20
C SER A 242 -1.44 -0.45 9.91
N ASN A 243 -2.65 -1.04 9.96
CA ASN A 243 -2.85 -2.44 9.66
C ASN A 243 -3.06 -2.64 8.15
N ALA A 244 -2.08 -3.27 7.50
CA ALA A 244 -2.07 -3.53 6.06
C ALA A 244 -2.68 -4.89 5.68
N ILE A 245 -3.08 -5.70 6.66
CA ILE A 245 -3.68 -7.01 6.44
C ILE A 245 -5.14 -6.92 6.01
N ALA A 246 -5.60 -7.90 5.24
CA ALA A 246 -6.97 -7.97 4.73
C ALA A 246 -8.02 -7.97 5.85
N ALA A 247 -7.73 -8.59 6.99
CA ALA A 247 -8.63 -8.66 8.14
C ALA A 247 -9.03 -7.27 8.68
N TYR A 248 -8.25 -6.23 8.43
CA TYR A 248 -8.58 -4.86 8.81
C TYR A 248 -9.49 -4.14 7.79
N ALA A 249 -9.62 -4.66 6.57
CA ALA A 249 -10.38 -4.01 5.51
C ALA A 249 -11.84 -3.71 5.88
N PRO A 250 -12.62 -4.62 6.49
CA PRO A 250 -13.96 -4.31 6.96
C PRO A 250 -14.00 -3.16 7.98
N VAL A 251 -13.09 -3.15 8.94
CA VAL A 251 -13.04 -2.14 10.01
C VAL A 251 -12.59 -0.79 9.45
N GLY A 252 -11.50 -0.78 8.71
CA GLY A 252 -10.92 0.44 8.16
C GLY A 252 -11.75 1.09 7.05
N SER A 253 -12.58 0.33 6.35
CA SER A 253 -13.53 0.85 5.37
C SER A 253 -14.74 1.55 6.00
N GLY A 254 -15.11 1.19 7.25
CA GLY A 254 -16.34 1.61 7.90
C GLY A 254 -17.51 0.64 7.68
N LEU A 255 -17.26 -0.57 7.22
CA LEU A 255 -18.24 -1.65 7.08
C LEU A 255 -17.79 -2.91 7.88
N PRO A 256 -17.76 -2.84 9.23
CA PRO A 256 -17.13 -3.88 10.05
C PRO A 256 -17.84 -5.25 9.96
N THR A 257 -19.02 -5.31 9.39
CA THR A 257 -19.78 -6.55 9.16
C THR A 257 -19.51 -7.19 7.80
N ALA A 258 -18.71 -6.58 6.94
CA ALA A 258 -18.35 -7.16 5.64
C ALA A 258 -17.57 -8.46 5.84
N LYS A 259 -17.93 -9.47 5.06
CA LYS A 259 -17.13 -10.69 4.90
C LYS A 259 -16.35 -10.57 3.60
N LEU A 260 -15.11 -10.96 3.60
CA LEU A 260 -14.29 -11.06 2.40
C LEU A 260 -14.53 -12.44 1.79
N ASP A 261 -15.00 -12.47 0.56
CA ASP A 261 -15.22 -13.72 -0.20
C ASP A 261 -13.95 -14.12 -0.96
N GLU A 262 -13.14 -13.11 -1.33
CA GLU A 262 -11.88 -13.27 -2.05
C GLU A 262 -10.83 -12.32 -1.47
N VAL A 263 -9.60 -12.81 -1.31
CA VAL A 263 -8.43 -12.00 -0.96
C VAL A 263 -7.36 -12.27 -2.02
N VAL A 264 -7.15 -11.30 -2.90
CA VAL A 264 -6.12 -11.36 -3.94
C VAL A 264 -4.82 -10.78 -3.39
N GLY A 265 -3.86 -11.65 -3.11
CA GLY A 265 -2.51 -11.27 -2.70
C GLY A 265 -1.65 -10.90 -3.91
N VAL A 266 -0.99 -9.76 -3.88
CA VAL A 266 -0.08 -9.34 -4.95
C VAL A 266 1.36 -9.61 -4.54
N VAL A 267 2.11 -10.33 -5.39
CA VAL A 267 3.52 -10.72 -5.19
C VAL A 267 4.30 -10.39 -6.45
N LYS A 268 5.52 -9.91 -6.34
CA LYS A 268 6.44 -9.86 -7.48
C LYS A 268 7.15 -11.20 -7.70
N ALA A 269 7.51 -11.51 -8.92
CA ALA A 269 8.35 -12.67 -9.23
C ALA A 269 9.79 -12.59 -8.63
N TYR A 270 10.10 -11.51 -7.95
CA TYR A 270 11.31 -11.26 -7.16
C TYR A 270 10.96 -10.37 -5.98
N SER A 271 11.87 -10.18 -5.03
CA SER A 271 11.61 -9.33 -3.86
C SER A 271 12.13 -7.92 -4.06
N SER A 272 11.37 -6.93 -3.58
CA SER A 272 11.83 -5.55 -3.46
C SER A 272 11.33 -4.91 -2.18
N CYS A 273 12.12 -3.99 -1.63
CA CYS A 273 11.84 -3.33 -0.38
C CYS A 273 12.21 -1.85 -0.43
N VAL A 274 11.40 -1.00 0.16
CA VAL A 274 11.69 0.42 0.44
C VAL A 274 11.79 0.61 1.94
N GLY A 275 12.72 1.47 2.39
CA GLY A 275 12.95 1.72 3.81
C GLY A 275 13.96 0.77 4.43
N GLU A 276 14.17 0.95 5.73
CA GLU A 276 15.15 0.20 6.50
C GLU A 276 14.57 -1.13 7.02
N GLY A 277 15.39 -1.88 7.75
CA GLY A 277 15.03 -3.15 8.37
C GLY A 277 15.56 -4.37 7.61
N PRO A 278 15.41 -5.55 8.20
CA PRO A 278 15.92 -6.80 7.65
C PRO A 278 15.26 -7.14 6.31
N PHE A 279 16.10 -7.58 5.38
CA PHE A 279 15.71 -8.10 4.07
C PHE A 279 16.65 -9.26 3.74
N THR A 280 16.31 -10.45 4.20
CA THR A 280 17.20 -11.62 4.28
C THR A 280 17.84 -12.02 2.96
N CYS A 281 17.13 -11.89 1.84
CA CYS A 281 17.62 -12.24 0.51
C CYS A 281 18.11 -11.04 -0.31
N GLU A 282 18.50 -9.92 0.32
CA GLU A 282 18.95 -8.71 -0.39
C GLU A 282 20.20 -8.95 -1.20
N TRP A 283 20.20 -8.45 -2.44
CA TRP A 283 21.33 -8.41 -3.33
C TRP A 283 22.05 -7.07 -3.31
N PHE A 284 23.35 -7.13 -3.59
CA PHE A 284 24.24 -5.98 -3.66
C PHE A 284 25.06 -6.02 -4.96
N GLY A 285 25.72 -4.91 -5.29
CA GLY A 285 26.59 -4.82 -6.45
C GLY A 285 25.85 -4.93 -7.79
N ASP A 286 26.51 -5.56 -8.76
CA ASP A 286 26.06 -5.60 -10.16
C ASP A 286 24.76 -6.39 -10.36
N GLU A 287 24.56 -7.47 -9.61
CA GLU A 287 23.32 -8.27 -9.69
C GLU A 287 22.12 -7.45 -9.26
N ALA A 288 22.24 -6.72 -8.14
CA ALA A 288 21.19 -5.82 -7.69
C ALA A 288 20.94 -4.66 -8.66
N ALA A 289 22.01 -4.11 -9.26
CA ALA A 289 21.89 -3.04 -10.26
C ALA A 289 21.12 -3.52 -11.49
N LYS A 290 21.47 -4.71 -12.00
CA LYS A 290 20.81 -5.33 -13.15
C LYS A 290 19.34 -5.60 -12.92
N LEU A 291 18.98 -6.14 -11.74
CA LEU A 291 17.58 -6.39 -11.38
C LEU A 291 16.80 -5.09 -11.21
N ARG A 292 17.41 -4.05 -10.61
CA ARG A 292 16.78 -2.71 -10.49
C ARG A 292 16.50 -2.08 -11.86
N GLU A 293 17.44 -2.16 -12.79
CA GLU A 293 17.24 -1.62 -14.14
C GLU A 293 16.14 -2.40 -14.88
N ALA A 294 16.23 -3.73 -14.92
CA ALA A 294 15.24 -4.58 -15.58
C ALA A 294 13.83 -4.37 -15.00
N GLY A 295 13.72 -4.26 -13.68
CA GLY A 295 12.45 -4.07 -12.96
C GLY A 295 12.00 -2.62 -12.84
N ALA A 296 12.79 -1.63 -13.29
CA ALA A 296 12.56 -0.20 -13.02
C ALA A 296 12.29 0.08 -11.52
N GLU A 297 13.12 -0.53 -10.64
CA GLU A 297 12.94 -0.49 -9.19
C GLU A 297 13.52 0.78 -8.57
N PHE A 298 12.85 1.89 -8.86
CA PHE A 298 13.14 3.23 -8.34
C PHE A 298 11.88 3.84 -7.74
N GLY A 299 12.05 4.65 -6.69
CA GLY A 299 10.93 5.34 -6.04
C GLY A 299 10.27 6.34 -6.99
N ALA A 300 8.97 6.24 -7.20
CA ALA A 300 8.23 7.07 -8.16
C ALA A 300 8.39 8.59 -7.90
N LYS A 301 8.48 9.00 -6.63
CA LYS A 301 8.58 10.41 -6.22
C LYS A 301 10.03 10.87 -6.04
N THR A 302 10.90 9.99 -5.55
CA THR A 302 12.26 10.36 -5.11
C THR A 302 13.36 9.88 -6.05
N GLY A 303 13.05 8.98 -6.99
CA GLY A 303 14.06 8.29 -7.82
C GLY A 303 15.02 7.38 -7.01
N ARG A 304 14.82 7.24 -5.69
CA ARG A 304 15.71 6.43 -4.84
C ARG A 304 15.67 4.96 -5.28
N PRO A 305 16.84 4.31 -5.47
CA PRO A 305 16.89 2.90 -5.82
C PRO A 305 16.28 2.06 -4.69
N ARG A 306 15.43 1.10 -5.06
CA ARG A 306 14.88 0.12 -4.14
C ARG A 306 15.90 -0.97 -3.84
N ARG A 307 15.82 -1.53 -2.66
CA ARG A 307 16.51 -2.79 -2.29
C ARG A 307 15.82 -3.92 -3.04
N VAL A 308 16.58 -4.82 -3.62
CA VAL A 308 16.08 -5.94 -4.45
C VAL A 308 16.80 -7.23 -4.14
N GLY A 309 16.18 -8.34 -4.47
CA GLY A 309 16.75 -9.68 -4.33
C GLY A 309 15.84 -10.72 -4.98
N PRO A 310 16.20 -12.01 -4.97
CA PRO A 310 15.35 -13.08 -5.45
C PRO A 310 14.01 -13.13 -4.69
N ILE A 311 13.04 -13.86 -5.22
CA ILE A 311 11.81 -14.11 -4.48
C ILE A 311 12.16 -14.80 -3.15
N ASP A 312 11.59 -14.28 -2.06
CA ASP A 312 11.72 -14.83 -0.73
C ASP A 312 10.49 -15.67 -0.40
N LEU A 313 10.59 -16.99 -0.54
CA LEU A 313 9.48 -17.89 -0.38
C LEU A 313 9.05 -18.03 1.09
N VAL A 314 9.98 -17.88 2.05
CA VAL A 314 9.65 -17.90 3.49
C VAL A 314 8.81 -16.70 3.85
N ALA A 315 9.28 -15.50 3.49
CA ALA A 315 8.56 -14.25 3.72
C ALA A 315 7.22 -14.19 2.94
N THR A 316 7.19 -14.75 1.72
CA THR A 316 5.98 -14.76 0.89
C THR A 316 4.92 -15.70 1.46
N ARG A 317 5.30 -16.91 1.90
CA ARG A 317 4.39 -17.85 2.57
C ARG A 317 3.77 -17.22 3.81
N TYR A 318 4.59 -16.65 4.66
CA TYR A 318 4.12 -15.93 5.84
C TYR A 318 3.13 -14.82 5.47
N GLY A 319 3.47 -13.98 4.49
CA GLY A 319 2.58 -12.93 4.03
C GLY A 319 1.24 -13.45 3.48
N VAL A 320 1.24 -14.58 2.76
CA VAL A 320 0.03 -15.26 2.28
C VAL A 320 -0.86 -15.67 3.45
N GLU A 321 -0.28 -16.26 4.49
CA GLU A 321 -1.00 -16.69 5.68
C GLU A 321 -1.57 -15.52 6.47
N MET A 322 -0.78 -14.48 6.72
CA MET A 322 -1.23 -13.28 7.47
C MET A 322 -2.32 -12.51 6.73
N GLN A 323 -2.28 -12.52 5.41
CA GLN A 323 -3.33 -11.89 4.59
C GLN A 323 -4.58 -12.79 4.46
N GLY A 324 -4.48 -14.08 4.72
CA GLY A 324 -5.53 -15.04 4.39
C GLY A 324 -5.83 -15.05 2.89
N ALA A 325 -4.78 -14.97 2.06
CA ALA A 325 -4.94 -14.85 0.61
C ALA A 325 -5.56 -16.12 0.03
N THR A 326 -6.57 -15.95 -0.83
CA THR A 326 -7.28 -17.04 -1.52
C THR A 326 -6.78 -17.25 -2.94
N SER A 327 -6.14 -16.23 -3.51
CA SER A 327 -5.52 -16.23 -4.84
C SER A 327 -4.38 -15.24 -4.90
N ILE A 328 -3.40 -15.51 -5.75
CA ILE A 328 -2.24 -14.65 -5.96
C ILE A 328 -2.21 -14.04 -7.36
N ALA A 329 -1.83 -12.76 -7.41
CA ALA A 329 -1.39 -12.10 -8.62
C ALA A 329 0.14 -11.98 -8.59
N LEU A 330 0.82 -12.83 -9.37
CA LEU A 330 2.26 -12.79 -9.55
C LEU A 330 2.61 -11.75 -10.61
N THR A 331 3.31 -10.69 -10.20
CA THR A 331 3.62 -9.56 -11.07
C THR A 331 5.08 -9.57 -11.52
N LYS A 332 5.36 -8.89 -12.65
CA LYS A 332 6.74 -8.66 -13.15
C LYS A 332 7.51 -9.95 -13.49
N LEU A 333 6.84 -10.97 -14.00
CA LEU A 333 7.50 -12.20 -14.45
C LEU A 333 8.47 -11.91 -15.61
N ASP A 334 8.10 -10.99 -16.51
CA ASP A 334 8.91 -10.50 -17.64
C ASP A 334 10.29 -9.96 -17.23
N VAL A 335 10.41 -9.41 -16.04
CA VAL A 335 11.67 -8.85 -15.52
C VAL A 335 12.77 -9.89 -15.38
N LEU A 336 12.41 -11.15 -15.14
CA LEU A 336 13.37 -12.24 -14.99
C LEU A 336 13.86 -12.84 -16.32
N SER A 337 13.36 -12.37 -17.46
CA SER A 337 13.63 -12.92 -18.80
C SER A 337 15.11 -12.91 -19.20
N TYR A 338 15.95 -12.09 -18.57
CA TYR A 338 17.38 -12.01 -18.87
C TYR A 338 18.22 -13.08 -18.15
N MET A 339 17.64 -13.78 -17.16
CA MET A 339 18.36 -14.74 -16.32
C MET A 339 18.43 -16.12 -17.00
N ASP A 340 19.57 -16.77 -16.93
CA ASP A 340 19.76 -18.17 -17.32
C ASP A 340 19.37 -19.13 -16.20
N LYS A 341 19.60 -18.70 -14.96
CA LYS A 341 19.18 -19.38 -13.73
C LYS A 341 18.50 -18.38 -12.81
N ILE A 342 17.31 -18.72 -12.35
CA ILE A 342 16.53 -17.86 -11.48
C ILE A 342 16.68 -18.36 -10.04
N PRO A 343 17.29 -17.56 -9.16
CA PRO A 343 17.42 -17.88 -7.75
C PRO A 343 16.12 -17.64 -6.99
N LEU A 344 15.87 -18.49 -5.99
CA LEU A 344 14.78 -18.37 -5.03
C LEU A 344 15.35 -18.57 -3.61
N CYS A 345 14.95 -17.75 -2.65
CA CYS A 345 15.24 -18.01 -1.25
C CYS A 345 14.19 -19.00 -0.74
N ALA A 346 14.54 -20.29 -0.70
CA ALA A 346 13.61 -21.37 -0.38
C ALA A 346 13.38 -21.53 1.14
N HIS A 347 14.46 -21.36 1.91
CA HIS A 347 14.46 -21.51 3.38
C HIS A 347 15.34 -20.44 4.02
N TYR A 348 15.26 -20.31 5.35
CA TYR A 348 16.24 -19.56 6.14
C TYR A 348 17.10 -20.52 6.97
N GLU A 349 18.35 -20.16 7.20
CA GLU A 349 19.21 -20.75 8.22
C GLU A 349 19.41 -19.74 9.34
N ILE A 350 19.09 -20.13 10.57
CA ILE A 350 19.28 -19.32 11.77
C ILE A 350 20.06 -20.16 12.77
N ASP A 351 21.27 -19.70 13.14
CA ASP A 351 22.16 -20.38 14.10
C ASP A 351 22.46 -21.84 13.72
N GLY A 352 22.57 -22.12 12.39
CA GLY A 352 22.83 -23.46 11.88
C GLY A 352 21.61 -24.37 11.74
N VAL A 353 20.41 -23.87 12.02
CA VAL A 353 19.15 -24.60 11.89
C VAL A 353 18.36 -24.02 10.71
N GLN A 354 17.99 -24.88 9.76
CA GLN A 354 17.14 -24.51 8.64
C GLN A 354 15.69 -24.44 9.08
N THR A 355 14.95 -23.42 8.61
CA THR A 355 13.53 -23.19 8.90
C THR A 355 12.77 -22.67 7.69
N ASP A 356 11.49 -23.06 7.61
CA ASP A 356 10.51 -22.55 6.65
C ASP A 356 9.58 -21.52 7.29
N ASP A 357 9.60 -21.42 8.61
CA ASP A 357 8.81 -20.46 9.36
C ASP A 357 9.47 -19.09 9.32
N PHE A 358 8.67 -18.05 9.08
CA PHE A 358 9.15 -16.67 9.15
C PHE A 358 9.42 -16.31 10.61
N PRO A 359 10.67 -15.96 10.97
CA PRO A 359 11.05 -15.81 12.36
C PRO A 359 10.56 -14.49 12.95
N PHE A 360 10.53 -14.43 14.29
CA PHE A 360 10.31 -13.18 15.00
C PHE A 360 11.36 -12.12 14.58
N PRO A 361 11.01 -10.83 14.45
CA PRO A 361 11.86 -9.81 13.82
C PRO A 361 13.30 -9.72 14.31
N VAL A 362 13.56 -9.91 15.61
CA VAL A 362 14.92 -9.88 16.17
C VAL A 362 15.82 -10.99 15.63
N LEU A 363 15.26 -12.08 15.13
CA LEU A 363 16.02 -13.20 14.57
C LEU A 363 16.35 -12.99 13.10
N LEU A 364 15.65 -12.09 12.41
CA LEU A 364 15.88 -11.80 10.98
C LEU A 364 17.29 -11.26 10.71
N ASP A 365 17.89 -10.52 11.67
CA ASP A 365 19.27 -10.04 11.52
C ASP A 365 20.31 -11.16 11.49
N ARG A 366 19.96 -12.37 11.96
CA ARG A 366 20.80 -13.56 11.96
C ARG A 366 20.41 -14.58 10.89
N ALA A 367 19.27 -14.37 10.24
CA ALA A 367 18.77 -15.25 9.21
C ALA A 367 19.65 -15.14 7.94
N LYS A 368 20.01 -16.28 7.39
CA LYS A 368 20.72 -16.40 6.11
C LYS A 368 19.81 -17.07 5.10
N PRO A 369 19.78 -16.59 3.85
CA PRO A 369 18.97 -17.21 2.81
C PRO A 369 19.61 -18.55 2.37
N VAL A 370 18.80 -19.60 2.29
CA VAL A 370 19.16 -20.86 1.63
C VAL A 370 18.56 -20.83 0.23
N MET A 371 19.45 -20.84 -0.77
CA MET A 371 19.06 -20.58 -2.15
C MET A 371 18.83 -21.86 -2.93
N GLU A 372 17.76 -21.86 -3.72
CA GLU A 372 17.51 -22.80 -4.80
C GLU A 372 17.55 -22.09 -6.14
N TYR A 373 17.67 -22.84 -7.23
CA TYR A 373 17.81 -22.28 -8.58
C TYR A 373 16.92 -23.05 -9.56
N MET A 374 16.18 -22.29 -10.37
CA MET A 374 15.39 -22.82 -11.47
C MET A 374 15.95 -22.39 -12.83
N PRO A 375 15.71 -23.14 -13.91
CA PRO A 375 16.06 -22.70 -15.27
C PRO A 375 15.34 -21.39 -15.62
N GLY A 376 16.05 -20.44 -16.22
CA GLY A 376 15.48 -19.25 -16.82
C GLY A 376 14.98 -19.53 -18.25
N TRP A 377 14.18 -18.63 -18.78
CA TRP A 377 13.60 -18.77 -20.12
C TRP A 377 14.30 -17.92 -21.20
N GLN A 378 15.11 -16.96 -20.82
CA GLN A 378 16.00 -16.15 -21.68
C GLN A 378 15.35 -15.64 -22.99
N CYS A 379 14.06 -15.32 -22.95
CA CYS A 379 13.33 -14.75 -24.08
C CYS A 379 12.29 -13.75 -23.58
N ASP A 380 11.92 -12.80 -24.45
CA ASP A 380 10.87 -11.82 -24.15
C ASP A 380 9.50 -12.52 -24.08
N ILE A 381 8.82 -12.36 -22.95
CA ILE A 381 7.46 -12.86 -22.70
C ILE A 381 6.43 -11.74 -22.59
N SER A 382 6.80 -10.48 -22.80
CA SER A 382 5.93 -9.32 -22.61
C SER A 382 4.71 -9.31 -23.55
N GLY A 383 4.82 -9.96 -24.69
CA GLY A 383 3.75 -10.15 -25.69
C GLY A 383 2.81 -11.33 -25.40
N VAL A 384 3.11 -12.19 -24.45
CA VAL A 384 2.31 -13.39 -24.15
C VAL A 384 1.00 -12.99 -23.44
N ARG A 385 -0.12 -13.61 -23.83
CA ARG A 385 -1.45 -13.34 -23.25
C ARG A 385 -2.18 -14.60 -22.79
N ARG A 386 -1.66 -15.79 -23.07
CA ARG A 386 -2.24 -17.07 -22.69
C ARG A 386 -1.22 -17.90 -21.93
N TRP A 387 -1.67 -18.65 -20.95
CA TRP A 387 -0.82 -19.51 -20.11
C TRP A 387 -0.02 -20.52 -20.94
N GLU A 388 -0.67 -21.13 -21.93
CA GLU A 388 -0.07 -22.19 -22.77
C GLU A 388 1.06 -21.66 -23.65
N ASP A 389 1.07 -20.35 -23.97
CA ASP A 389 2.05 -19.70 -24.83
C ASP A 389 3.31 -19.25 -24.04
N LEU A 390 3.32 -19.35 -22.72
CA LEU A 390 4.50 -19.12 -21.91
C LEU A 390 5.55 -20.23 -22.13
N PRO A 391 6.85 -19.89 -22.15
CA PRO A 391 7.92 -20.90 -22.12
C PRO A 391 7.74 -21.89 -20.96
N GLU A 392 8.09 -23.15 -21.19
CA GLU A 392 7.97 -24.20 -20.17
C GLU A 392 8.69 -23.82 -18.87
N ALA A 393 9.89 -23.25 -18.96
CA ALA A 393 10.64 -22.79 -17.77
C ALA A 393 9.89 -21.70 -16.97
N ALA A 394 9.20 -20.77 -17.67
CA ALA A 394 8.41 -19.74 -17.02
C ALA A 394 7.17 -20.32 -16.33
N ARG A 395 6.49 -21.28 -16.96
CA ARG A 395 5.36 -21.99 -16.33
C ARG A 395 5.83 -22.79 -15.11
N SER A 396 6.91 -23.55 -15.24
CA SER A 396 7.50 -24.31 -14.14
C SER A 396 7.88 -23.43 -12.95
N TYR A 397 8.42 -22.23 -13.22
CA TYR A 397 8.70 -21.26 -12.18
C TYR A 397 7.43 -20.82 -11.42
N VAL A 398 6.39 -20.45 -12.14
CA VAL A 398 5.10 -20.04 -11.53
C VAL A 398 4.49 -21.18 -10.71
N GLU A 399 4.49 -22.41 -11.25
CA GLU A 399 3.96 -23.60 -10.57
C GLU A 399 4.77 -23.96 -9.32
N TYR A 400 6.09 -23.81 -9.39
CA TYR A 400 6.97 -24.01 -8.23
C TYR A 400 6.66 -23.00 -7.13
N VAL A 401 6.56 -21.69 -7.46
CA VAL A 401 6.20 -20.64 -6.50
C VAL A 401 4.84 -20.90 -5.90
N GLU A 402 3.82 -21.22 -6.73
CA GLU A 402 2.46 -21.55 -6.27
C GLU A 402 2.46 -22.66 -5.22
N LYS A 403 3.18 -23.74 -5.51
CA LYS A 403 3.32 -24.89 -4.59
C LYS A 403 4.03 -24.50 -3.31
N ALA A 404 5.12 -23.73 -3.42
CA ALA A 404 5.94 -23.34 -2.29
C ALA A 404 5.23 -22.39 -1.31
N ILE A 405 4.38 -21.49 -1.82
CA ILE A 405 3.62 -20.55 -0.98
C ILE A 405 2.26 -21.08 -0.54
N GLY A 406 1.82 -22.21 -1.09
CA GLY A 406 0.57 -22.89 -0.71
C GLY A 406 -0.70 -22.13 -1.09
N CYS A 407 -0.65 -21.24 -2.11
CA CYS A 407 -1.80 -20.46 -2.55
C CYS A 407 -1.86 -20.40 -4.10
N PRO A 408 -3.04 -20.59 -4.72
CA PRO A 408 -3.19 -20.58 -6.17
C PRO A 408 -2.76 -19.25 -6.79
N ILE A 409 -2.00 -19.30 -7.89
CA ILE A 409 -1.66 -18.12 -8.68
C ILE A 409 -2.65 -18.01 -9.83
N GLY A 410 -3.67 -17.17 -9.67
CA GLY A 410 -4.74 -16.96 -10.66
C GLY A 410 -4.42 -15.90 -11.72
N TYR A 411 -3.41 -15.04 -11.46
CA TYR A 411 -3.03 -13.95 -12.35
C TYR A 411 -1.51 -13.88 -12.49
N VAL A 412 -1.01 -13.83 -13.73
CA VAL A 412 0.43 -13.70 -14.03
C VAL A 412 0.66 -12.49 -14.92
N SER A 413 1.43 -11.51 -14.42
CA SER A 413 1.74 -10.29 -15.17
C SER A 413 3.08 -10.42 -15.88
N VAL A 414 3.07 -10.11 -17.17
CA VAL A 414 4.21 -10.17 -18.08
C VAL A 414 4.59 -8.80 -18.67
N GLY A 415 4.14 -7.72 -18.02
CA GLY A 415 4.44 -6.35 -18.47
C GLY A 415 3.73 -5.32 -17.59
N ALA A 416 3.95 -4.03 -17.83
CA ALA A 416 3.38 -2.93 -17.03
C ALA A 416 1.95 -2.56 -17.46
N GLU A 417 1.57 -2.83 -18.70
CA GLU A 417 0.29 -2.44 -19.27
C GLU A 417 -0.84 -3.30 -18.69
N ARG A 418 -2.05 -2.73 -18.67
CA ARG A 418 -3.26 -3.39 -18.16
C ARG A 418 -3.48 -4.76 -18.81
N GLU A 419 -3.32 -4.84 -20.13
CA GLU A 419 -3.55 -6.05 -20.93
C GLU A 419 -2.41 -7.09 -20.83
N SER A 420 -1.28 -6.74 -20.20
CA SER A 420 -0.15 -7.65 -20.02
C SER A 420 -0.35 -8.57 -18.82
N LEU A 421 -1.55 -9.18 -18.72
CA LEU A 421 -1.97 -10.07 -17.67
C LEU A 421 -2.54 -11.36 -18.24
N ILE A 422 -2.03 -12.48 -17.74
CA ILE A 422 -2.48 -13.83 -18.09
C ILE A 422 -3.38 -14.33 -16.95
N LEU A 423 -4.56 -14.80 -17.29
CA LEU A 423 -5.47 -15.50 -16.37
C LEU A 423 -5.15 -17.00 -16.39
N ARG A 424 -5.23 -17.62 -15.22
CA ARG A 424 -4.91 -19.04 -15.02
C ARG A 424 -6.02 -19.79 -14.32
#